data_e342612e436d202143c8fcdcfd332d66
#
_entry.id   e342612e436d202143c8fcdcfd332d66
#
_cell.length_a   1.000
_cell.length_b   1.000
_cell.length_c   1.000
_cell.angle_alpha   90.00
_cell.angle_beta   90.00
_cell.angle_gamma   90.00
#
_symmetry.space_group_name_H-M   'P 1'
#
loop_
_entity.id
_entity.type
_entity.pdbx_description
1 polymer ?
#
loop_
_entity_poly.entity_id
_entity_poly.type
_entity_poly.pdbx_seq_one_letter_code
_entity_poly.pdbx_strand_id
1 'polypeptide(L)'
;MLEDTEHCIAFPNAYSCHVRTVQVLEKALTEFNQYDKGEFFASCSIIDIAHKLGMKVHWYSNQGYVGDVDTPVTLVANTADVAKWTLQEKRNKKTPYDEVLLDFLDEVDPDNNNLLVLHLKGNHFNFINRYPAEKRVWGSPDKIDGVTEYNNSLHYTDDVIRQFYEYGRKHLNMQAMIYMSDHGCTPTKSRRRDPRDFVNSRIPMMTWFSDEYIAEHPWRIEAL
;
A
#
# COMPACT_ATOMS: atom_id res chain seq x y z
N MET A 1 -0.16 -4.56 -15.98
CA MET A 1 0.49 -3.33 -15.50
C MET A 1 1.98 -3.30 -15.80
N LEU A 2 2.80 -4.24 -15.35
CA LEU A 2 4.24 -4.28 -15.66
C LEU A 2 4.58 -4.59 -17.13
N GLU A 3 3.63 -5.06 -17.92
CA GLU A 3 3.78 -5.24 -19.38
C GLU A 3 3.65 -3.91 -20.14
N ASP A 4 3.11 -2.89 -19.50
CA ASP A 4 2.98 -1.52 -20.02
C ASP A 4 4.25 -0.73 -19.67
N THR A 5 5.30 -0.96 -20.45
CA THR A 5 6.62 -0.36 -20.23
C THR A 5 6.70 1.12 -20.61
N GLU A 6 5.69 1.66 -21.29
CA GLU A 6 5.62 3.07 -21.65
C GLU A 6 5.14 3.93 -20.48
N HIS A 7 4.28 3.37 -19.63
CA HIS A 7 3.61 4.09 -18.53
C HIS A 7 4.06 3.60 -17.14
N CYS A 8 4.66 2.42 -17.06
CA CYS A 8 5.02 1.81 -15.79
C CYS A 8 6.54 1.71 -15.60
N ILE A 9 7.02 2.24 -14.47
CA ILE A 9 8.42 2.15 -14.05
C ILE A 9 8.51 1.23 -12.85
N ALA A 10 9.27 0.14 -12.96
CA ALA A 10 9.56 -0.76 -11.87
C ALA A 10 10.93 -0.44 -11.26
N PHE A 11 11.01 -0.41 -9.93
CA PHE A 11 12.25 -0.16 -9.19
C PHE A 11 12.80 -1.50 -8.65
N PRO A 12 13.73 -2.16 -9.35
CA PRO A 12 14.19 -3.49 -8.97
C PRO A 12 15.04 -3.51 -7.69
N ASN A 13 15.55 -2.35 -7.29
CA ASN A 13 16.43 -2.17 -6.14
C ASN A 13 15.80 -1.26 -5.06
N ALA A 14 14.49 -1.42 -4.82
CA ALA A 14 13.82 -0.72 -3.75
C ALA A 14 13.96 -1.46 -2.41
N TYR A 15 14.24 -0.71 -1.35
CA TYR A 15 14.45 -1.24 -0.01
C TYR A 15 13.75 -0.37 1.03
N SER A 16 13.05 -1.01 1.96
CA SER A 16 12.50 -0.34 3.13
C SER A 16 13.59 -0.04 4.18
N CYS A 17 13.41 1.03 4.92
CA CYS A 17 14.32 1.44 5.98
C CYS A 17 14.23 0.58 7.25
N HIS A 18 13.20 -0.26 7.37
CA HIS A 18 12.97 -1.16 8.50
C HIS A 18 12.12 -2.37 8.05
N VAL A 19 11.94 -3.37 8.93
CA VAL A 19 11.17 -4.58 8.67
C VAL A 19 9.83 -4.64 9.44
N ARG A 20 9.34 -3.50 9.88
CA ARG A 20 8.06 -3.36 10.60
C ARG A 20 7.29 -2.17 10.07
N THR A 21 6.01 -2.36 9.85
CA THR A 21 5.08 -1.39 9.24
C THR A 21 5.17 0.00 9.85
N VAL A 22 5.04 0.13 11.17
CA VAL A 22 5.00 1.45 11.83
C VAL A 22 6.30 2.22 11.58
N GLN A 23 7.47 1.60 11.78
CA GLN A 23 8.77 2.23 11.60
C GLN A 23 9.09 2.58 10.14
N VAL A 24 8.49 1.88 9.18
CA VAL A 24 8.63 2.21 7.76
C VAL A 24 7.68 3.35 7.40
N LEU A 25 6.40 3.20 7.72
CA LEU A 25 5.38 4.15 7.26
C LEU A 25 5.52 5.52 7.94
N GLU A 26 5.99 5.61 9.19
CA GLU A 26 6.31 6.91 9.80
C GLU A 26 7.31 7.72 8.98
N LYS A 27 8.25 7.04 8.27
CA LYS A 27 9.27 7.67 7.45
C LYS A 27 8.86 7.81 5.98
N ALA A 28 8.08 6.86 5.48
CA ALA A 28 7.61 6.91 4.09
C ALA A 28 6.49 7.95 3.87
N LEU A 29 5.74 8.29 4.93
CA LEU A 29 4.59 9.19 4.86
C LEU A 29 4.89 10.61 5.35
N THR A 30 6.09 10.86 5.85
CA THR A 30 6.49 12.17 6.40
C THR A 30 7.91 12.53 6.03
N GLU A 31 8.31 13.77 6.30
CA GLU A 31 9.70 14.22 6.18
C GLU A 31 10.64 13.57 7.22
N PHE A 32 10.04 12.95 8.27
CA PHE A 32 10.83 12.25 9.27
C PHE A 32 11.59 11.08 8.64
N ASN A 33 12.91 11.08 8.80
CA ASN A 33 13.78 10.10 8.17
C ASN A 33 14.85 9.57 9.15
N GLN A 34 15.63 8.60 8.71
CA GLN A 34 16.65 7.94 9.54
C GLN A 34 18.00 8.67 9.60
N TYR A 35 18.18 9.71 8.80
CA TYR A 35 19.44 10.43 8.65
C TYR A 35 19.48 11.71 9.48
N ASP A 36 18.32 12.35 9.68
CA ASP A 36 18.19 13.60 10.39
C ASP A 36 17.65 13.39 11.82
N LYS A 37 18.08 14.24 12.75
CA LYS A 37 17.57 14.23 14.13
C LYS A 37 16.25 14.98 14.28
N GLY A 38 15.34 14.78 13.32
CA GLY A 38 14.01 15.35 13.38
C GLY A 38 13.10 14.64 14.38
N GLU A 39 11.95 15.23 14.65
CA GLU A 39 10.90 14.65 15.45
C GLU A 39 9.68 14.36 14.57
N PHE A 40 9.09 13.19 14.70
CA PHE A 40 7.92 12.78 13.91
C PHE A 40 6.78 13.81 13.99
N PHE A 41 6.45 14.31 15.18
CA PHE A 41 5.36 15.27 15.39
C PHE A 41 5.61 16.67 14.81
N ALA A 42 6.86 16.99 14.51
CA ALA A 42 7.24 18.25 13.87
C ALA A 42 7.39 18.13 12.35
N SER A 43 7.24 16.91 11.81
CA SER A 43 7.50 16.61 10.40
C SER A 43 6.23 16.77 9.57
N CYS A 44 6.38 17.37 8.40
CA CYS A 44 5.32 17.50 7.41
C CYS A 44 4.99 16.12 6.80
N SER A 45 3.70 15.78 6.72
CA SER A 45 3.25 14.53 6.09
C SER A 45 2.92 14.72 4.61
N ILE A 46 2.83 13.62 3.88
CA ILE A 46 2.32 13.63 2.49
C ILE A 46 0.90 14.22 2.41
N ILE A 47 0.08 14.03 3.46
CA ILE A 47 -1.26 14.60 3.54
C ILE A 47 -1.20 16.11 3.69
N ASP A 48 -0.30 16.65 4.53
CA ASP A 48 -0.09 18.10 4.67
C ASP A 48 0.33 18.73 3.33
N ILE A 49 1.19 18.04 2.59
CA ILE A 49 1.63 18.50 1.26
C ILE A 49 0.44 18.52 0.29
N ALA A 50 -0.35 17.43 0.28
CA ALA A 50 -1.54 17.33 -0.58
C ALA A 50 -2.56 18.45 -0.28
N HIS A 51 -2.84 18.72 1.00
CA HIS A 51 -3.72 19.81 1.40
C HIS A 51 -3.20 21.20 0.95
N LYS A 52 -1.89 21.44 1.08
CA LYS A 52 -1.27 22.69 0.57
C LYS A 52 -1.40 22.85 -0.94
N LEU A 53 -1.51 21.75 -1.68
CA LEU A 53 -1.73 21.72 -3.12
C LEU A 53 -3.23 21.76 -3.49
N GLY A 54 -4.13 21.89 -2.50
CA GLY A 54 -5.57 21.95 -2.72
C GLY A 54 -6.19 20.59 -3.09
N MET A 55 -5.50 19.49 -2.77
CA MET A 55 -6.02 18.15 -3.01
C MET A 55 -6.95 17.73 -1.87
N LYS A 56 -8.00 16.97 -2.22
CA LYS A 56 -8.83 16.24 -1.26
C LYS A 56 -8.20 14.89 -0.97
N VAL A 57 -8.01 14.55 0.30
CA VAL A 57 -7.28 13.36 0.70
C VAL A 57 -8.23 12.31 1.25
N HIS A 58 -8.14 11.09 0.69
CA HIS A 58 -8.86 9.92 1.12
C HIS A 58 -7.88 8.85 1.59
N TRP A 59 -8.07 8.36 2.82
CA TRP A 59 -7.33 7.24 3.38
C TRP A 59 -8.26 6.06 3.64
N TYR A 60 -8.09 4.98 2.88
CA TYR A 60 -8.86 3.76 3.01
C TYR A 60 -7.97 2.60 3.43
N SER A 61 -8.27 1.97 4.56
CA SER A 61 -7.41 0.96 5.17
C SER A 61 -8.14 -0.34 5.45
N ASN A 62 -7.56 -1.46 4.99
CA ASN A 62 -7.95 -2.81 5.40
C ASN A 62 -7.09 -3.33 6.57
N GLN A 63 -6.38 -2.45 7.24
CA GLN A 63 -5.72 -2.73 8.51
C GLN A 63 -6.70 -2.42 9.66
N GLY A 64 -6.53 -3.13 10.79
CA GLY A 64 -7.32 -2.80 11.98
C GLY A 64 -7.00 -1.38 12.47
N TYR A 65 -8.03 -0.61 12.79
CA TYR A 65 -7.86 0.63 13.55
C TYR A 65 -7.44 0.28 14.98
N VAL A 66 -6.35 0.86 15.45
CA VAL A 66 -5.84 0.64 16.81
C VAL A 66 -6.30 1.81 17.68
N GLY A 67 -7.55 1.76 18.15
CA GLY A 67 -8.20 2.87 18.85
C GLY A 67 -7.64 3.24 20.22
N ASP A 68 -6.94 2.33 20.89
CA ASP A 68 -6.41 2.56 22.24
C ASP A 68 -4.94 2.96 22.26
N VAL A 69 -4.23 2.81 21.15
CA VAL A 69 -2.83 3.19 20.99
C VAL A 69 -2.66 3.77 19.59
N ASP A 70 -2.64 5.09 19.50
CA ASP A 70 -2.34 5.77 18.24
C ASP A 70 -0.92 5.44 17.81
N THR A 71 -0.80 5.00 16.56
CA THR A 71 0.49 4.81 15.91
C THR A 71 0.78 6.00 14.99
N PRO A 72 2.05 6.29 14.65
CA PRO A 72 2.37 7.29 13.63
C PRO A 72 1.52 7.19 12.36
N VAL A 73 1.21 5.95 11.93
CA VAL A 73 0.38 5.70 10.74
C VAL A 73 -1.06 6.18 10.92
N THR A 74 -1.69 5.86 12.08
CA THR A 74 -3.06 6.30 12.36
C THR A 74 -3.14 7.80 12.58
N LEU A 75 -2.11 8.42 13.17
CA LEU A 75 -2.05 9.87 13.34
C LEU A 75 -2.01 10.58 11.98
N VAL A 76 -1.15 10.14 11.05
CA VAL A 76 -1.11 10.68 9.69
C VAL A 76 -2.45 10.43 8.99
N ALA A 77 -2.97 9.19 9.03
CA ALA A 77 -4.23 8.85 8.37
C ALA A 77 -5.41 9.68 8.84
N ASN A 78 -5.46 10.04 10.12
CA ASN A 78 -6.54 10.85 10.72
C ASN A 78 -6.50 12.34 10.29
N THR A 79 -5.45 12.79 9.64
CA THR A 79 -5.40 14.14 9.04
C THR A 79 -6.03 14.21 7.66
N ALA A 80 -6.40 13.07 7.04
CA ALA A 80 -7.11 13.03 5.76
C ALA A 80 -8.54 13.58 5.87
N ASP A 81 -9.08 14.15 4.78
CA ASP A 81 -10.47 14.63 4.73
C ASP A 81 -11.47 13.50 4.92
N VAL A 82 -11.15 12.31 4.42
CA VAL A 82 -11.94 11.09 4.59
C VAL A 82 -11.00 9.97 4.99
N ALA A 83 -11.20 9.40 6.18
CA ALA A 83 -10.44 8.26 6.65
C ALA A 83 -11.39 7.11 7.04
N LYS A 84 -11.21 5.93 6.41
CA LYS A 84 -12.06 4.74 6.65
C LYS A 84 -11.21 3.50 6.89
N TRP A 85 -11.66 2.69 7.84
CA TRP A 85 -11.10 1.38 8.16
C TRP A 85 -12.18 0.31 8.06
N THR A 86 -11.84 -0.84 7.49
CA THR A 86 -12.77 -1.98 7.35
C THR A 86 -13.12 -2.63 8.70
N LEU A 87 -12.27 -2.46 9.72
CA LEU A 87 -12.44 -3.03 11.06
C LEU A 87 -12.39 -1.92 12.12
N GLN A 88 -13.53 -1.26 12.35
CA GLN A 88 -13.60 -0.18 13.35
C GLN A 88 -13.79 -0.66 14.79
N GLU A 89 -14.37 -1.83 15.05
CA GLU A 89 -14.92 -2.07 16.39
C GLU A 89 -14.65 -3.42 17.06
N LYS A 90 -14.05 -4.43 16.46
CA LYS A 90 -13.87 -5.72 17.17
C LYS A 90 -12.64 -6.50 16.75
N ARG A 91 -11.76 -6.77 17.73
CA ARG A 91 -10.57 -7.62 17.65
C ARG A 91 -10.80 -9.06 17.13
N ASN A 92 -12.06 -9.52 17.03
CA ASN A 92 -12.44 -10.90 16.73
C ASN A 92 -13.14 -11.09 15.39
N LYS A 93 -13.29 -10.06 14.54
CA LYS A 93 -13.82 -10.24 13.19
C LYS A 93 -12.70 -10.63 12.23
N LYS A 94 -12.98 -11.59 11.34
CA LYS A 94 -12.08 -11.91 10.22
C LYS A 94 -11.87 -10.66 9.39
N THR A 95 -10.62 -10.28 9.13
CA THR A 95 -10.29 -9.18 8.22
C THR A 95 -10.83 -9.55 6.84
N PRO A 96 -11.61 -8.68 6.18
CA PRO A 96 -12.02 -8.90 4.81
C PRO A 96 -10.80 -8.95 3.89
N TYR A 97 -10.99 -9.41 2.67
CA TYR A 97 -9.96 -9.35 1.64
C TYR A 97 -9.81 -7.92 1.12
N ASP A 98 -8.64 -7.58 0.58
CA ASP A 98 -8.31 -6.19 0.24
C ASP A 98 -9.17 -5.59 -0.89
N GLU A 99 -9.82 -6.43 -1.70
CA GLU A 99 -10.79 -5.98 -2.71
C GLU A 99 -11.96 -5.18 -2.13
N VAL A 100 -12.27 -5.34 -0.83
CA VAL A 100 -13.31 -4.54 -0.14
C VAL A 100 -13.05 -3.03 -0.21
N LEU A 101 -11.81 -2.61 -0.41
CA LEU A 101 -11.49 -1.19 -0.52
C LEU A 101 -12.02 -0.56 -1.84
N LEU A 102 -12.37 -1.38 -2.84
CA LEU A 102 -13.04 -0.90 -4.06
C LEU A 102 -14.40 -0.24 -3.73
N ASP A 103 -15.13 -0.79 -2.75
CA ASP A 103 -16.43 -0.26 -2.35
C ASP A 103 -16.36 1.20 -1.86
N PHE A 104 -15.20 1.62 -1.36
CA PHE A 104 -14.99 3.00 -0.90
C PHE A 104 -14.65 3.97 -2.05
N LEU A 105 -14.21 3.47 -3.19
CA LEU A 105 -13.82 4.30 -4.32
C LEU A 105 -15.03 4.95 -5.01
N ASP A 106 -16.23 4.35 -4.90
CA ASP A 106 -17.47 4.92 -5.44
C ASP A 106 -17.86 6.26 -4.78
N GLU A 107 -17.28 6.57 -3.61
CA GLU A 107 -17.54 7.82 -2.89
C GLU A 107 -16.58 8.96 -3.28
N VAL A 108 -15.57 8.65 -4.10
CA VAL A 108 -14.57 9.64 -4.54
C VAL A 108 -15.13 10.42 -5.71
N ASP A 109 -15.22 11.72 -5.53
CA ASP A 109 -15.63 12.63 -6.61
C ASP A 109 -14.47 12.82 -7.59
N PRO A 110 -14.60 12.36 -8.85
CA PRO A 110 -13.52 12.45 -9.84
C PRO A 110 -13.22 13.87 -10.31
N ASP A 111 -14.11 14.83 -10.07
CA ASP A 111 -13.92 16.22 -10.46
C ASP A 111 -12.99 17.00 -9.51
N ASN A 112 -12.66 16.41 -8.37
CA ASN A 112 -11.68 16.96 -7.45
C ASN A 112 -10.24 16.51 -7.79
N ASN A 113 -9.26 17.33 -7.42
CA ASN A 113 -7.89 16.86 -7.31
C ASN A 113 -7.78 15.97 -6.06
N ASN A 114 -7.66 14.66 -6.24
CA ASN A 114 -7.67 13.71 -5.15
C ASN A 114 -6.28 13.10 -4.91
N LEU A 115 -5.92 12.88 -3.63
CA LEU A 115 -4.91 11.93 -3.20
C LEU A 115 -5.63 10.75 -2.53
N LEU A 116 -5.46 9.54 -3.07
CA LEU A 116 -6.02 8.32 -2.54
C LEU A 116 -4.89 7.47 -1.93
N VAL A 117 -5.00 7.14 -0.66
CA VAL A 117 -4.12 6.20 0.02
C VAL A 117 -4.90 4.92 0.31
N LEU A 118 -4.53 3.83 -0.36
CA LEU A 118 -5.11 2.49 -0.17
C LEU A 118 -4.15 1.64 0.66
N HIS A 119 -4.44 1.49 1.94
CA HIS A 119 -3.60 0.76 2.89
C HIS A 119 -4.06 -0.68 3.01
N LEU A 120 -3.46 -1.56 2.22
CA LEU A 120 -3.81 -2.97 2.10
C LEU A 120 -3.33 -3.77 3.31
N LYS A 121 -3.96 -4.90 3.57
CA LYS A 121 -3.43 -5.97 4.41
C LYS A 121 -2.33 -6.74 3.68
N GLY A 122 -2.50 -6.88 2.39
CA GLY A 122 -1.53 -7.51 1.49
C GLY A 122 -1.13 -8.91 1.96
N ASN A 123 0.14 -9.21 1.77
CA ASN A 123 0.73 -10.50 2.09
C ASN A 123 1.19 -10.61 3.55
N HIS A 124 0.45 -10.04 4.49
CA HIS A 124 0.74 -10.18 5.91
C HIS A 124 0.67 -11.65 6.36
N PHE A 125 1.53 -12.05 7.29
CA PHE A 125 1.62 -13.41 7.82
C PHE A 125 0.26 -14.04 8.15
N ASN A 126 0.17 -15.37 8.05
CA ASN A 126 -0.97 -16.25 7.84
C ASN A 126 -1.52 -16.09 6.42
N PHE A 127 -0.65 -16.32 5.44
CA PHE A 127 -0.89 -16.12 4.01
C PHE A 127 -2.17 -16.82 3.51
N ILE A 128 -2.51 -17.99 4.02
CA ILE A 128 -3.75 -18.72 3.71
C ILE A 128 -5.03 -17.88 3.98
N ASN A 129 -4.94 -16.88 4.85
CA ASN A 129 -6.05 -15.98 5.17
C ASN A 129 -6.02 -14.67 4.36
N ARG A 130 -5.14 -14.56 3.37
CA ARG A 130 -4.95 -13.34 2.58
C ARG A 130 -5.63 -13.39 1.22
N TYR A 131 -6.21 -14.53 0.84
CA TYR A 131 -6.94 -14.71 -0.40
C TYR A 131 -8.15 -15.63 -0.20
N PRO A 132 -9.22 -15.49 -1.01
CA PRO A 132 -10.36 -16.40 -1.02
C PRO A 132 -9.94 -17.80 -1.50
N ALA A 133 -10.57 -18.84 -0.97
CA ALA A 133 -10.20 -20.24 -1.29
C ALA A 133 -10.35 -20.55 -2.80
N GLU A 134 -11.31 -19.96 -3.47
CA GLU A 134 -11.57 -20.08 -4.92
C GLU A 134 -10.50 -19.41 -5.79
N LYS A 135 -9.70 -18.52 -5.21
CA LYS A 135 -8.58 -17.84 -5.87
C LYS A 135 -7.25 -18.59 -5.69
N ARG A 136 -7.25 -19.77 -5.07
CA ARG A 136 -6.08 -20.64 -4.97
C ARG A 136 -5.67 -21.12 -6.36
N VAL A 137 -4.39 -20.92 -6.70
CA VAL A 137 -3.80 -21.37 -7.97
C VAL A 137 -2.90 -22.58 -7.76
N TRP A 138 -2.13 -22.60 -6.67
CA TRP A 138 -1.12 -23.64 -6.41
C TRP A 138 -1.40 -24.41 -5.13
N GLY A 139 -0.95 -25.68 -5.13
CA GLY A 139 -1.04 -26.55 -3.98
C GLY A 139 -2.45 -27.11 -3.73
N SER A 140 -2.57 -27.86 -2.62
CA SER A 140 -3.83 -28.44 -2.16
C SER A 140 -4.24 -27.82 -0.83
N PRO A 141 -5.54 -27.59 -0.58
CA PRO A 141 -6.06 -27.13 0.70
C PRO A 141 -5.70 -28.06 1.87
N ASP A 142 -5.50 -29.35 1.57
CA ASP A 142 -5.19 -30.37 2.59
C ASP A 142 -3.69 -30.39 2.98
N LYS A 143 -2.84 -29.70 2.20
CA LYS A 143 -1.41 -29.64 2.46
C LYS A 143 -0.95 -28.18 2.44
N ILE A 144 -1.03 -27.55 3.61
CA ILE A 144 -0.61 -26.15 3.80
C ILE A 144 0.93 -26.09 3.83
N ASP A 145 1.49 -25.30 2.91
CA ASP A 145 2.90 -24.98 2.84
C ASP A 145 3.09 -23.46 2.76
N GLY A 146 3.96 -22.92 3.61
CA GLY A 146 4.15 -21.48 3.76
C GLY A 146 4.56 -20.76 2.49
N VAL A 147 5.36 -21.38 1.62
CA VAL A 147 5.79 -20.79 0.34
C VAL A 147 4.64 -20.79 -0.65
N THR A 148 3.92 -21.91 -0.76
CA THR A 148 2.76 -22.03 -1.65
C THR A 148 1.66 -21.04 -1.26
N GLU A 149 1.35 -20.93 0.04
CA GLU A 149 0.35 -19.97 0.53
C GLU A 149 0.79 -18.51 0.30
N TYR A 150 2.07 -18.22 0.46
CA TYR A 150 2.64 -16.92 0.13
C TYR A 150 2.48 -16.60 -1.36
N ASN A 151 2.79 -17.53 -2.25
CA ASN A 151 2.63 -17.33 -3.68
C ASN A 151 1.17 -17.09 -4.09
N ASN A 152 0.22 -17.87 -3.52
CA ASN A 152 -1.21 -17.65 -3.74
C ASN A 152 -1.66 -16.26 -3.26
N SER A 153 -1.16 -15.83 -2.09
CA SER A 153 -1.49 -14.50 -1.56
C SER A 153 -0.90 -13.36 -2.39
N LEU A 154 0.31 -13.54 -2.95
CA LEU A 154 0.91 -12.60 -3.89
C LEU A 154 0.09 -12.48 -5.18
N HIS A 155 -0.28 -13.61 -5.77
CA HIS A 155 -1.09 -13.64 -6.99
C HIS A 155 -2.42 -12.92 -6.80
N TYR A 156 -3.07 -13.14 -5.65
CA TYR A 156 -4.31 -12.46 -5.31
C TYR A 156 -4.11 -10.96 -5.07
N THR A 157 -3.04 -10.56 -4.38
CA THR A 157 -2.72 -9.13 -4.18
C THR A 157 -2.46 -8.43 -5.52
N ASP A 158 -1.77 -9.08 -6.45
CA ASP A 158 -1.56 -8.55 -7.81
C ASP A 158 -2.89 -8.33 -8.55
N ASP A 159 -3.82 -9.29 -8.44
CA ASP A 159 -5.18 -9.18 -9.01
C ASP A 159 -5.96 -8.00 -8.41
N VAL A 160 -5.84 -7.78 -7.09
CA VAL A 160 -6.48 -6.64 -6.39
C VAL A 160 -5.86 -5.30 -6.82
N ILE A 161 -4.53 -5.21 -6.91
CA ILE A 161 -3.84 -4.00 -7.39
C ILE A 161 -4.27 -3.67 -8.82
N ARG A 162 -4.41 -4.70 -9.68
CA ARG A 162 -4.90 -4.52 -11.05
C ARG A 162 -6.33 -3.96 -11.06
N GLN A 163 -7.21 -4.42 -10.17
CA GLN A 163 -8.58 -3.89 -10.07
C GLN A 163 -8.58 -2.40 -9.64
N PHE A 164 -7.75 -2.00 -8.67
CA PHE A 164 -7.60 -0.58 -8.32
C PHE A 164 -7.08 0.27 -9.48
N TYR A 165 -6.09 -0.24 -10.21
CA TYR A 165 -5.56 0.40 -11.40
C TYR A 165 -6.63 0.60 -12.48
N GLU A 166 -7.38 -0.45 -12.80
CA GLU A 166 -8.44 -0.40 -13.80
C GLU A 166 -9.58 0.57 -13.37
N TYR A 167 -9.96 0.51 -12.10
CA TYR A 167 -10.98 1.42 -11.54
C TYR A 167 -10.52 2.87 -11.59
N GLY A 168 -9.32 3.16 -11.12
CA GLY A 168 -8.75 4.51 -11.09
C GLY A 168 -8.68 5.14 -12.48
N ARG A 169 -8.23 4.39 -13.48
CA ARG A 169 -8.19 4.83 -14.88
C ARG A 169 -9.58 5.10 -15.46
N LYS A 170 -10.51 4.20 -15.20
CA LYS A 170 -11.83 4.24 -15.84
C LYS A 170 -12.77 5.25 -15.20
N HIS A 171 -12.69 5.44 -13.88
CA HIS A 171 -13.71 6.16 -13.11
C HIS A 171 -13.20 7.40 -12.39
N LEU A 172 -11.88 7.51 -12.15
CA LEU A 172 -11.30 8.58 -11.32
C LEU A 172 -10.31 9.48 -12.07
N ASN A 173 -10.21 9.33 -13.38
CA ASN A 173 -9.22 10.07 -14.19
C ASN A 173 -7.81 10.03 -13.57
N MET A 174 -7.38 8.85 -13.13
CA MET A 174 -6.12 8.66 -12.42
C MET A 174 -4.92 9.10 -13.28
N GLN A 175 -4.12 10.03 -12.78
CA GLN A 175 -2.96 10.58 -13.46
C GLN A 175 -1.66 9.88 -13.08
N ALA A 176 -1.57 9.40 -11.85
CA ALA A 176 -0.40 8.65 -11.36
C ALA A 176 -0.81 7.63 -10.31
N MET A 177 -0.05 6.56 -10.22
CA MET A 177 -0.17 5.54 -9.18
C MET A 177 1.22 5.14 -8.70
N ILE A 178 1.37 5.00 -7.38
CA ILE A 178 2.55 4.41 -6.75
C ILE A 178 2.10 3.19 -5.98
N TYR A 179 2.73 2.06 -6.21
CA TYR A 179 2.61 0.87 -5.38
C TYR A 179 3.95 0.54 -4.74
N MET A 180 3.91 0.28 -3.44
CA MET A 180 5.07 -0.22 -2.69
C MET A 180 4.61 -1.10 -1.52
N SER A 181 5.44 -2.07 -1.14
CA SER A 181 5.29 -2.75 0.14
C SER A 181 6.05 -2.00 1.24
N ASP A 182 5.54 -2.05 2.46
CA ASP A 182 6.23 -1.47 3.62
C ASP A 182 7.53 -2.23 3.97
N HIS A 183 7.55 -3.55 3.80
CA HIS A 183 8.75 -4.39 3.98
C HIS A 183 8.57 -5.74 3.30
N GLY A 184 9.67 -6.46 3.13
CA GLY A 184 9.67 -7.84 2.66
C GLY A 184 9.37 -8.86 3.76
N CYS A 185 9.35 -10.15 3.39
CA CYS A 185 9.27 -11.25 4.33
C CYS A 185 9.97 -12.51 3.78
N THR A 186 10.32 -13.44 4.68
CA THR A 186 10.83 -14.77 4.33
C THR A 186 9.72 -15.79 4.65
N PRO A 187 9.02 -16.35 3.65
CA PRO A 187 7.83 -17.19 3.86
C PRO A 187 8.13 -18.50 4.59
N THR A 188 9.37 -18.98 4.57
CA THR A 188 9.81 -20.22 5.26
C THR A 188 10.20 -20.02 6.73
N LYS A 189 10.36 -18.76 7.15
CA LYS A 189 10.74 -18.43 8.54
C LYS A 189 9.52 -17.93 9.29
N SER A 190 9.37 -18.38 10.55
CA SER A 190 8.32 -17.90 11.45
C SER A 190 8.37 -16.37 11.62
N ARG A 191 7.35 -15.77 12.25
CA ARG A 191 7.12 -14.34 12.51
C ARG A 191 8.33 -13.46 12.92
N ARG A 192 9.50 -14.04 13.19
CA ARG A 192 10.71 -13.28 13.53
C ARG A 192 11.37 -12.77 12.26
N ARG A 193 11.09 -11.52 11.93
CA ARG A 193 11.81 -10.76 10.91
C ARG A 193 13.09 -10.24 11.55
N ASP A 194 14.22 -10.78 11.14
CA ASP A 194 15.52 -10.24 11.53
C ASP A 194 15.78 -9.00 10.65
N PRO A 195 15.95 -7.80 11.22
CA PRO A 195 16.25 -6.60 10.43
C PRO A 195 17.62 -6.68 9.74
N ARG A 196 18.49 -7.61 10.16
CA ARG A 196 19.77 -7.88 9.50
C ARG A 196 19.64 -8.78 8.28
N ASP A 197 18.50 -9.43 8.10
CA ASP A 197 18.22 -10.23 6.91
C ASP A 197 17.72 -9.28 5.80
N PHE A 198 18.62 -8.95 4.89
CA PHE A 198 18.39 -7.98 3.82
C PHE A 198 17.20 -8.32 2.91
N VAL A 199 16.85 -9.60 2.80
CA VAL A 199 15.65 -10.06 2.07
C VAL A 199 14.37 -9.47 2.66
N ASN A 200 14.32 -9.23 3.96
CA ASN A 200 13.16 -8.65 4.62
C ASN A 200 13.01 -7.14 4.39
N SER A 201 14.02 -6.48 3.85
CA SER A 201 14.01 -5.06 3.51
C SER A 201 13.76 -4.81 2.02
N ARG A 202 14.02 -5.79 1.15
CA ARG A 202 13.74 -5.65 -0.29
C ARG A 202 12.24 -5.68 -0.53
N ILE A 203 11.74 -4.68 -1.28
CA ILE A 203 10.31 -4.50 -1.53
C ILE A 203 10.02 -4.37 -3.03
N PRO A 204 8.84 -4.81 -3.50
CA PRO A 204 8.32 -4.35 -4.78
C PRO A 204 7.99 -2.86 -4.69
N MET A 205 8.38 -2.13 -5.71
CA MET A 205 8.00 -0.73 -5.89
C MET A 205 7.84 -0.45 -7.37
N MET A 206 6.75 0.21 -7.74
CA MET A 206 6.47 0.62 -9.11
C MET A 206 5.63 1.90 -9.12
N THR A 207 5.77 2.65 -10.22
CA THR A 207 4.94 3.80 -10.53
C THR A 207 4.28 3.61 -11.89
N TRP A 208 3.12 4.21 -12.05
CA TRP A 208 2.43 4.32 -13.32
C TRP A 208 1.99 5.77 -13.50
N PHE A 209 2.00 6.24 -14.77
CA PHE A 209 1.58 7.58 -15.16
C PHE A 209 0.68 7.53 -16.39
N SER A 210 -0.29 8.45 -16.50
CA SER A 210 -1.14 8.60 -17.68
C SER A 210 -0.39 9.24 -18.85
N ASP A 211 -0.89 9.06 -20.08
CA ASP A 211 -0.40 9.78 -21.26
C ASP A 211 -0.40 11.29 -21.06
N GLU A 212 -1.48 11.80 -20.46
CA GLU A 212 -1.65 13.22 -20.18
C GLU A 212 -0.54 13.73 -19.23
N TYR A 213 -0.31 13.00 -18.12
CA TYR A 213 0.74 13.36 -17.18
C TYR A 213 2.14 13.30 -17.80
N ILE A 214 2.43 12.29 -18.61
CA ILE A 214 3.72 12.16 -19.30
C ILE A 214 3.93 13.31 -20.26
N ALA A 215 2.90 13.67 -21.05
CA ALA A 215 2.97 14.77 -22.01
C ALA A 215 3.19 16.13 -21.34
N GLU A 216 2.56 16.36 -20.18
CA GLU A 216 2.68 17.62 -19.44
C GLU A 216 3.99 17.72 -18.64
N HIS A 217 4.54 16.59 -18.23
CA HIS A 217 5.69 16.52 -17.30
C HIS A 217 6.82 15.60 -17.76
N PRO A 218 7.30 15.69 -19.02
CA PRO A 218 8.28 14.74 -19.56
C PRO A 218 9.57 14.69 -18.74
N TRP A 219 10.04 15.82 -18.21
CA TRP A 219 11.25 15.90 -17.40
C TRP A 219 11.18 15.13 -16.07
N ARG A 220 9.97 14.93 -15.53
CA ARG A 220 9.77 14.14 -14.30
C ARG A 220 9.92 12.65 -14.57
N ILE A 221 9.52 12.20 -15.75
CA ILE A 221 9.64 10.81 -16.17
C ILE A 221 11.11 10.46 -16.46
N GLU A 222 11.84 11.37 -17.10
CA GLU A 222 13.28 11.20 -17.34
C GLU A 222 14.12 11.14 -16.05
N ALA A 223 13.62 11.71 -14.95
CA ALA A 223 14.30 11.72 -13.67
C ALA A 223 14.10 10.44 -12.83
N LEU A 224 13.16 9.58 -13.20
CA LEU A 224 12.85 8.31 -12.53
C LEU A 224 13.59 7.14 -13.15
#